data_cbacfcf072c9bb9f7e87aab50335cf41
#
_entry.id   cbacfcf072c9bb9f7e87aab50335cf41
#
_cell.length_a   1.000
_cell.length_b   1.000
_cell.length_c   1.000
_cell.angle_alpha   90.00
_cell.angle_beta   90.00
_cell.angle_gamma   90.00
#
_symmetry.space_group_name_H-M   'P 1'
#
loop_
_entity.id
_entity.type
_entity.pdbx_description
1 polymer ?
#
loop_
_entity_poly.entity_id
_entity_poly.type
_entity_poly.pdbx_seq_one_letter_code
_entity_poly.pdbx_strand_id
1 'polypeptide(L)'
;RGLGDVYKRQGPSEGPVAESVFIAGMFVKYGREYAELCDHLHLTEEAASARTAIDAVEQATLTAGWDGAWFRRAYDAFGAPVGSRECDEGQIFIEPQGMCVMAGIGRETGQAEAALKSVEERLDTPYGVVLLQPAYTTYRLNLGEISSYPPGYKENAGIFCHNNPWISCAETVLGHGDRAFAVYKKTCPAYIEDISEIHRTEPYVYS
;
A
#
# COMPACT_ATOMS: atom_id res chain seq x y z
N ARG A 1 11.09 8.22 -3.86
CA ARG A 1 11.77 7.17 -3.06
C ARG A 1 11.41 7.39 -1.60
N GLY A 2 10.68 6.48 -0.96
CA GLY A 2 10.44 6.52 0.48
C GLY A 2 11.76 6.40 1.24
N LEU A 3 11.94 7.17 2.33
CA LEU A 3 13.16 7.13 3.14
C LEU A 3 13.51 5.74 3.65
N GLY A 4 12.52 4.89 3.94
CA GLY A 4 12.72 3.50 4.35
C GLY A 4 13.33 2.61 3.27
N ASP A 5 13.06 2.89 2.01
CA ASP A 5 13.61 2.13 0.88
C ASP A 5 15.07 2.52 0.56
N VAL A 6 15.49 3.74 0.90
CA VAL A 6 16.84 4.23 0.59
C VAL A 6 17.91 3.46 1.36
N TYR A 7 17.66 3.13 2.62
CA TYR A 7 18.62 2.40 3.47
C TYR A 7 18.63 0.90 3.23
N LYS A 8 17.56 0.36 2.66
CA LYS A 8 17.37 -1.09 2.49
C LYS A 8 17.60 -1.57 1.07
N ARG A 9 17.84 -0.67 0.14
CA ARG A 9 18.10 -1.02 -1.25
C ARG A 9 19.57 -1.23 -1.49
N GLN A 10 19.92 -2.46 -1.73
CA GLN A 10 21.22 -2.90 -2.21
C GLN A 10 21.27 -3.01 -3.75
N GLY A 11 20.16 -2.74 -4.42
CA GLY A 11 20.06 -2.80 -5.88
C GLY A 11 20.63 -1.56 -6.58
N PRO A 12 20.78 -1.60 -7.91
CA PRO A 12 21.27 -0.47 -8.70
C PRO A 12 20.47 0.79 -8.42
N SER A 13 21.16 1.86 -8.04
CA SER A 13 20.56 3.19 -7.84
C SER A 13 20.42 3.99 -9.13
N GLU A 14 20.95 3.47 -10.22
CA GLU A 14 20.96 4.08 -11.55
C GLU A 14 19.79 3.54 -12.38
N GLY A 15 19.06 4.43 -13.01
CA GLY A 15 17.93 4.13 -13.87
C GLY A 15 16.84 5.18 -13.77
N PRO A 16 16.23 5.59 -14.90
CA PRO A 16 15.29 6.69 -14.96
C PRO A 16 13.87 6.35 -14.54
N VAL A 17 13.53 5.07 -14.34
CA VAL A 17 12.14 4.61 -14.31
C VAL A 17 11.67 3.98 -12.99
N ALA A 18 12.48 4.04 -11.93
CA ALA A 18 12.04 3.55 -10.62
C ALA A 18 10.92 4.43 -10.05
N GLU A 19 9.73 3.87 -9.94
CA GLU A 19 8.51 4.55 -9.51
C GLU A 19 7.77 3.74 -8.45
N SER A 20 7.11 4.42 -7.51
CA SER A 20 6.32 3.80 -6.45
C SER A 20 4.85 4.15 -6.60
N VAL A 21 4.00 3.15 -6.83
CA VAL A 21 2.55 3.33 -6.92
C VAL A 21 1.95 3.75 -5.57
N PHE A 22 2.53 3.29 -4.46
CA PHE A 22 2.17 3.76 -3.13
C PHE A 22 2.38 5.28 -2.97
N ILE A 23 3.53 5.79 -3.43
CA ILE A 23 3.82 7.24 -3.39
C ILE A 23 2.92 8.00 -4.35
N ALA A 24 2.57 7.43 -5.51
CA ALA A 24 1.57 8.02 -6.40
C ALA A 24 0.22 8.18 -5.71
N GLY A 25 -0.25 7.16 -4.99
CA GLY A 25 -1.47 7.25 -4.16
C GLY A 25 -1.38 8.33 -3.09
N MET A 26 -0.25 8.43 -2.37
CA MET A 26 -0.01 9.51 -1.40
C MET A 26 -0.04 10.89 -2.07
N PHE A 27 0.60 11.03 -3.22
CA PHE A 27 0.62 12.29 -3.97
C PHE A 27 -0.79 12.74 -4.35
N VAL A 28 -1.62 11.83 -4.86
CA VAL A 28 -3.01 12.15 -5.22
C VAL A 28 -3.82 12.53 -3.98
N LYS A 29 -3.72 11.76 -2.89
CA LYS A 29 -4.46 12.03 -1.66
C LYS A 29 -4.13 13.40 -1.08
N TYR A 30 -2.89 13.64 -0.76
CA TYR A 30 -2.46 14.89 -0.12
C TYR A 30 -2.34 16.05 -1.09
N GLY A 31 -2.17 15.80 -2.37
CA GLY A 31 -2.24 16.80 -3.42
C GLY A 31 -3.63 17.44 -3.51
N ARG A 32 -4.71 16.65 -3.37
CA ARG A 32 -6.09 17.16 -3.30
C ARG A 32 -6.29 18.10 -2.11
N GLU A 33 -5.83 17.67 -0.93
CA GLU A 33 -5.86 18.52 0.28
C GLU A 33 -5.05 19.82 0.11
N TYR A 34 -3.88 19.72 -0.55
CA TYR A 34 -3.07 20.89 -0.90
C TYR A 34 -3.78 21.84 -1.87
N ALA A 35 -4.42 21.30 -2.91
CA ALA A 35 -5.16 22.14 -3.87
C ALA A 35 -6.35 22.85 -3.19
N GLU A 36 -7.06 22.18 -2.28
CA GLU A 36 -8.11 22.80 -1.46
C GLU A 36 -7.56 23.92 -0.55
N LEU A 37 -6.39 23.70 0.05
CA LEU A 37 -5.71 24.73 0.85
C LEU A 37 -5.33 25.94 -0.01
N CYS A 38 -4.81 25.72 -1.23
CA CYS A 38 -4.49 26.80 -2.17
C CYS A 38 -5.72 27.60 -2.55
N ASP A 39 -6.88 26.94 -2.79
CA ASP A 39 -8.15 27.64 -3.05
C ASP A 39 -8.55 28.51 -1.86
N HIS A 40 -8.47 27.96 -0.65
CA HIS A 40 -8.80 28.70 0.57
C HIS A 40 -7.92 29.95 0.76
N LEU A 41 -6.65 29.87 0.33
CA LEU A 41 -5.71 30.96 0.37
C LEU A 41 -5.72 31.86 -0.88
N HIS A 42 -6.65 31.63 -1.82
CA HIS A 42 -6.76 32.33 -3.09
C HIS A 42 -5.54 32.22 -4.01
N LEU A 43 -4.76 31.12 -3.89
CA LEU A 43 -3.61 30.78 -4.72
C LEU A 43 -4.09 30.00 -5.96
N THR A 44 -4.72 30.68 -6.90
CA THR A 44 -5.46 30.05 -8.00
C THR A 44 -4.54 29.31 -8.99
N GLU A 45 -3.37 29.85 -9.28
CA GLU A 45 -2.42 29.24 -10.20
C GLU A 45 -1.81 27.95 -9.62
N GLU A 46 -1.45 27.99 -8.35
CA GLU A 46 -0.93 26.84 -7.60
C GLU A 46 -1.98 25.72 -7.51
N ALA A 47 -3.24 26.08 -7.20
CA ALA A 47 -4.33 25.14 -7.17
C ALA A 47 -4.57 24.45 -8.53
N ALA A 48 -4.56 25.20 -9.61
CA ALA A 48 -4.73 24.68 -10.96
C ALA A 48 -3.55 23.78 -11.38
N SER A 49 -2.31 24.19 -11.08
CA SER A 49 -1.11 23.40 -11.33
C SER A 49 -1.13 22.08 -10.56
N ALA A 50 -1.50 22.13 -9.27
CA ALA A 50 -1.63 20.93 -8.43
C ALA A 50 -2.66 19.95 -9.02
N ARG A 51 -3.86 20.42 -9.40
CA ARG A 51 -4.88 19.57 -10.01
C ARG A 51 -4.40 18.91 -11.30
N THR A 52 -3.75 19.65 -12.16
CA THR A 52 -3.18 19.09 -13.40
C THR A 52 -2.19 17.94 -13.10
N ALA A 53 -1.32 18.13 -12.12
CA ALA A 53 -0.37 17.10 -11.72
C ALA A 53 -1.07 15.89 -11.07
N ILE A 54 -2.08 16.12 -10.24
CA ILE A 54 -2.89 15.08 -9.61
C ILE A 54 -3.57 14.22 -10.67
N ASP A 55 -4.24 14.84 -11.63
CA ASP A 55 -4.96 14.15 -12.70
C ASP A 55 -4.01 13.27 -13.53
N ALA A 56 -2.83 13.77 -13.85
CA ALA A 56 -1.82 13.01 -14.58
C ALA A 56 -1.34 11.78 -13.80
N VAL A 57 -1.06 11.93 -12.51
CA VAL A 57 -0.61 10.83 -11.65
C VAL A 57 -1.72 9.82 -11.41
N GLU A 58 -2.96 10.27 -11.22
CA GLU A 58 -4.12 9.39 -11.05
C GLU A 58 -4.33 8.53 -12.32
N GLN A 59 -4.29 9.13 -13.50
CA GLN A 59 -4.44 8.39 -14.77
C GLN A 59 -3.30 7.38 -14.97
N ALA A 60 -2.06 7.74 -14.64
CA ALA A 60 -0.95 6.80 -14.69
C ALA A 60 -1.13 5.64 -13.71
N THR A 61 -1.67 5.92 -12.52
CA THR A 61 -1.95 4.89 -11.50
C THR A 61 -3.06 3.93 -11.96
N LEU A 62 -4.13 4.46 -12.57
CA LEU A 62 -5.25 3.67 -13.09
C LEU A 62 -4.87 2.78 -14.29
N THR A 63 -3.79 3.13 -15.00
CA THR A 63 -3.32 2.41 -16.19
C THR A 63 -2.05 1.61 -15.91
N ALA A 64 -0.90 2.24 -15.91
CA ALA A 64 0.40 1.59 -15.67
C ALA A 64 0.52 1.03 -14.24
N GLY A 65 -0.08 1.69 -13.24
CA GLY A 65 -0.10 1.22 -11.86
C GLY A 65 -1.02 0.03 -11.59
N TRP A 66 -1.88 -0.34 -12.54
CA TRP A 66 -2.89 -1.39 -12.37
C TRP A 66 -2.45 -2.73 -12.96
N ASP A 67 -2.63 -3.82 -12.20
CA ASP A 67 -2.26 -5.18 -12.61
C ASP A 67 -3.46 -6.07 -13.01
N GLY A 68 -4.63 -5.46 -13.20
CA GLY A 68 -5.87 -6.14 -13.61
C GLY A 68 -6.74 -6.63 -12.45
N ALA A 69 -6.21 -6.73 -11.22
CA ALA A 69 -6.96 -7.08 -10.01
C ALA A 69 -6.52 -6.29 -8.76
N TRP A 70 -5.33 -5.70 -8.79
CA TRP A 70 -4.79 -4.87 -7.71
C TRP A 70 -3.82 -3.82 -8.25
N PHE A 71 -3.46 -2.83 -7.45
CA PHE A 71 -2.42 -1.84 -7.77
C PHE A 71 -1.04 -2.46 -7.56
N ARG A 72 -0.15 -2.31 -8.56
CA ARG A 72 1.26 -2.71 -8.46
C ARG A 72 1.95 -2.01 -7.31
N ARG A 73 3.02 -2.60 -6.78
CA ARG A 73 3.81 -1.95 -5.73
C ARG A 73 4.69 -0.83 -6.29
N ALA A 74 5.38 -1.12 -7.37
CA ALA A 74 6.39 -0.24 -7.95
C ALA A 74 6.84 -0.73 -9.32
N TYR A 75 7.67 0.08 -9.96
CA TYR A 75 8.60 -0.33 -11.00
C TYR A 75 10.04 -0.17 -10.49
N ASP A 76 10.90 -1.11 -10.80
CA ASP A 76 12.32 -1.01 -10.46
C ASP A 76 13.07 -0.01 -11.38
N ALA A 77 14.39 0.14 -11.19
CA ALA A 77 15.20 1.05 -11.98
C ALA A 77 15.25 0.72 -13.48
N PHE A 78 14.88 -0.48 -13.87
CA PHE A 78 14.89 -0.96 -15.25
C PHE A 78 13.47 -1.05 -15.85
N GLY A 79 12.46 -0.62 -15.11
CA GLY A 79 11.06 -0.68 -15.55
C GLY A 79 10.40 -2.04 -15.34
N ALA A 80 11.03 -2.97 -14.64
CA ALA A 80 10.40 -4.23 -14.30
C ALA A 80 9.35 -4.03 -13.20
N PRO A 81 8.15 -4.65 -13.32
CA PRO A 81 7.09 -4.49 -12.33
C PRO A 81 7.44 -5.19 -11.02
N VAL A 82 7.08 -4.57 -9.91
CA VAL A 82 7.11 -5.13 -8.55
C VAL A 82 5.68 -5.14 -8.03
N GLY A 83 5.24 -6.24 -7.45
CA GLY A 83 3.85 -6.36 -7.00
C GLY A 83 2.88 -6.65 -8.15
N SER A 84 3.31 -7.45 -9.12
CA SER A 84 2.53 -7.87 -10.28
C SER A 84 2.28 -9.37 -10.25
N ARG A 85 1.19 -9.82 -10.86
CA ARG A 85 0.91 -11.23 -11.12
C ARG A 85 1.98 -11.93 -11.96
N GLU A 86 2.77 -11.16 -12.69
CA GLU A 86 3.90 -11.65 -13.48
C GLU A 86 5.11 -12.04 -12.64
N CYS A 87 5.15 -11.60 -11.37
CA CYS A 87 6.22 -11.97 -10.45
C CYS A 87 5.99 -13.37 -9.88
N ASP A 88 7.06 -14.15 -9.69
CA ASP A 88 6.97 -15.46 -9.03
C ASP A 88 6.57 -15.32 -7.55
N GLU A 89 7.14 -14.31 -6.87
CA GLU A 89 6.92 -13.98 -5.46
C GLU A 89 6.66 -12.47 -5.33
N GLY A 90 6.05 -12.04 -4.23
CA GLY A 90 5.74 -10.62 -4.03
C GLY A 90 4.78 -10.08 -5.09
N GLN A 91 3.71 -10.81 -5.38
CA GLN A 91 2.74 -10.45 -6.42
C GLN A 91 1.81 -9.31 -6.00
N ILE A 92 1.42 -9.26 -4.75
CA ILE A 92 0.54 -8.22 -4.20
C ILE A 92 1.13 -7.67 -2.90
N PHE A 93 1.02 -6.35 -2.71
CA PHE A 93 1.48 -5.62 -1.53
C PHE A 93 0.33 -4.79 -0.96
N ILE A 94 0.25 -4.69 0.36
CA ILE A 94 -0.82 -3.99 1.07
C ILE A 94 -0.81 -2.47 0.84
N GLU A 95 0.37 -1.85 0.77
CA GLU A 95 0.53 -0.40 0.81
C GLU A 95 -0.16 0.33 -0.35
N PRO A 96 0.03 -0.07 -1.62
CA PRO A 96 -0.64 0.61 -2.72
C PRO A 96 -2.16 0.40 -2.71
N GLN A 97 -2.64 -0.76 -2.22
CA GLN A 97 -4.08 -1.00 -2.16
C GLN A 97 -4.74 -0.03 -1.17
N GLY A 98 -4.23 0.05 0.06
CA GLY A 98 -4.76 0.97 1.05
C GLY A 98 -4.68 2.43 0.61
N MET A 99 -3.51 2.86 0.16
CA MET A 99 -3.27 4.28 -0.15
C MET A 99 -4.01 4.77 -1.39
N CYS A 100 -4.02 3.99 -2.49
CA CYS A 100 -4.74 4.37 -3.71
C CYS A 100 -6.25 4.46 -3.45
N VAL A 101 -6.83 3.49 -2.71
CA VAL A 101 -8.25 3.54 -2.37
C VAL A 101 -8.58 4.69 -1.42
N MET A 102 -7.75 4.96 -0.41
CA MET A 102 -7.89 6.13 0.46
C MET A 102 -7.80 7.46 -0.30
N ALA A 103 -7.05 7.49 -1.40
CA ALA A 103 -6.99 8.62 -2.32
C ALA A 103 -8.23 8.72 -3.25
N GLY A 104 -9.14 7.74 -3.23
CA GLY A 104 -10.29 7.65 -4.13
C GLY A 104 -9.96 7.15 -5.54
N ILE A 105 -8.71 6.73 -5.79
CA ILE A 105 -8.28 6.22 -7.10
C ILE A 105 -9.00 4.92 -7.40
N GLY A 106 -9.60 4.83 -8.58
CA GLY A 106 -10.29 3.63 -9.05
C GLY A 106 -11.70 3.42 -8.50
N ARG A 107 -12.25 4.38 -7.75
CA ARG A 107 -13.62 4.29 -7.21
C ARG A 107 -14.66 4.25 -8.32
N GLU A 108 -14.56 5.14 -9.29
CA GLU A 108 -15.51 5.24 -10.40
C GLU A 108 -15.35 4.09 -11.44
N THR A 109 -14.18 3.48 -11.49
CA THR A 109 -13.85 2.41 -12.45
C THR A 109 -14.02 1.00 -11.89
N GLY A 110 -14.33 0.87 -10.58
CA GLY A 110 -14.41 -0.42 -9.88
C GLY A 110 -13.06 -1.03 -9.52
N GLN A 111 -11.94 -0.39 -9.83
CA GLN A 111 -10.60 -0.89 -9.50
C GLN A 111 -10.34 -0.85 -7.99
N ALA A 112 -10.89 0.15 -7.28
CA ALA A 112 -10.80 0.23 -5.82
C ALA A 112 -11.45 -0.98 -5.15
N GLU A 113 -12.64 -1.37 -5.57
CA GLU A 113 -13.35 -2.56 -5.10
C GLU A 113 -12.55 -3.84 -5.37
N ALA A 114 -12.04 -3.98 -6.60
CA ALA A 114 -11.25 -5.14 -6.99
C ALA A 114 -9.94 -5.24 -6.18
N ALA A 115 -9.30 -4.10 -5.90
CA ALA A 115 -8.08 -4.04 -5.09
C ALA A 115 -8.33 -4.51 -3.65
N LEU A 116 -9.38 -4.01 -2.97
CA LEU A 116 -9.71 -4.43 -1.61
C LEU A 116 -10.19 -5.88 -1.54
N LYS A 117 -10.91 -6.35 -2.56
CA LYS A 117 -11.24 -7.77 -2.69
C LYS A 117 -9.98 -8.63 -2.80
N SER A 118 -8.99 -8.20 -3.58
CA SER A 118 -7.70 -8.91 -3.68
C SER A 118 -6.93 -8.92 -2.36
N VAL A 119 -7.01 -7.85 -1.56
CA VAL A 119 -6.47 -7.81 -0.19
C VAL A 119 -7.16 -8.85 0.69
N GLU A 120 -8.49 -8.89 0.67
CA GLU A 120 -9.25 -9.87 1.45
C GLU A 120 -8.93 -11.32 1.07
N GLU A 121 -8.85 -11.61 -0.23
CA GLU A 121 -8.63 -12.98 -0.71
C GLU A 121 -7.18 -13.44 -0.54
N ARG A 122 -6.21 -12.53 -0.55
CA ARG A 122 -4.80 -12.90 -0.67
C ARG A 122 -3.92 -12.49 0.52
N LEU A 123 -4.25 -11.40 1.20
CA LEU A 123 -3.41 -10.85 2.26
C LEU A 123 -4.04 -11.02 3.64
N ASP A 124 -5.35 -11.22 3.73
CA ASP A 124 -6.02 -11.29 5.02
C ASP A 124 -5.79 -12.62 5.72
N THR A 125 -5.51 -12.55 7.02
CA THR A 125 -5.30 -13.70 7.90
C THR A 125 -6.13 -13.55 9.17
N PRO A 126 -6.26 -14.60 10.00
CA PRO A 126 -6.89 -14.46 11.31
C PRO A 126 -6.23 -13.43 12.24
N TYR A 127 -4.97 -13.08 12.01
CA TYR A 127 -4.14 -12.23 12.87
C TYR A 127 -3.95 -10.80 12.36
N GLY A 128 -4.40 -10.50 11.16
CA GLY A 128 -4.24 -9.23 10.47
C GLY A 128 -3.93 -9.42 8.99
N VAL A 129 -3.74 -8.32 8.30
CA VAL A 129 -3.41 -8.30 6.87
C VAL A 129 -1.90 -8.28 6.73
N VAL A 130 -1.33 -9.29 6.05
CA VAL A 130 0.12 -9.38 5.78
C VAL A 130 0.56 -8.38 4.74
N LEU A 131 1.84 -8.00 4.78
CA LEU A 131 2.38 -6.95 3.92
C LEU A 131 2.40 -7.32 2.44
N LEU A 132 2.64 -8.57 2.11
CA LEU A 132 2.72 -9.06 0.73
C LEU A 132 2.46 -10.55 0.61
N GLN A 133 2.20 -11.03 -0.61
CA GLN A 133 2.06 -12.45 -0.91
C GLN A 133 2.37 -12.72 -2.41
N PRO A 134 2.96 -13.91 -2.75
CA PRO A 134 3.68 -14.84 -1.86
C PRO A 134 4.91 -14.19 -1.23
N ALA A 135 5.28 -14.64 -0.03
CA ALA A 135 6.52 -14.20 0.61
C ALA A 135 7.74 -14.60 -0.22
N TYR A 136 8.81 -13.79 -0.15
CA TYR A 136 10.07 -14.13 -0.78
C TYR A 136 10.75 -15.29 -0.06
N THR A 137 11.17 -16.31 -0.81
CA THR A 137 11.91 -17.47 -0.31
C THR A 137 13.38 -17.44 -0.68
N THR A 138 13.75 -16.57 -1.64
CA THR A 138 15.12 -16.40 -2.10
C THR A 138 15.50 -14.91 -2.14
N TYR A 139 16.80 -14.64 -1.85
CA TYR A 139 17.31 -13.27 -1.94
C TYR A 139 17.33 -12.76 -3.37
N ARG A 140 16.73 -11.58 -3.58
CA ARG A 140 16.65 -10.90 -4.87
C ARG A 140 17.35 -9.55 -4.79
N LEU A 141 18.52 -9.46 -5.42
CA LEU A 141 19.40 -8.29 -5.36
C LEU A 141 18.70 -6.97 -5.75
N ASN A 142 17.82 -7.00 -6.76
CA ASN A 142 17.09 -5.84 -7.24
C ASN A 142 16.00 -5.34 -6.27
N LEU A 143 15.56 -6.17 -5.33
CA LEU A 143 14.57 -5.84 -4.32
C LEU A 143 15.19 -5.48 -2.96
N GLY A 144 16.43 -5.93 -2.72
CA GLY A 144 17.18 -5.64 -1.51
C GLY A 144 16.72 -6.44 -0.29
N GLU A 145 16.86 -5.87 0.89
CA GLU A 145 16.67 -6.56 2.17
C GLU A 145 15.31 -7.21 2.37
N ILE A 146 14.24 -6.70 1.76
CA ILE A 146 12.90 -7.30 1.90
C ILE A 146 12.92 -8.80 1.57
N SER A 147 13.71 -9.20 0.58
CA SER A 147 13.84 -10.60 0.15
C SER A 147 14.86 -11.41 0.95
N SER A 148 15.57 -10.78 1.90
CA SER A 148 16.52 -11.47 2.79
C SER A 148 15.90 -11.98 4.09
N TYR A 149 14.75 -11.42 4.48
CA TYR A 149 14.05 -11.85 5.68
C TYR A 149 13.34 -13.18 5.48
N PRO A 150 13.25 -14.02 6.50
CA PRO A 150 12.42 -15.21 6.43
C PRO A 150 10.96 -14.88 6.11
N PRO A 151 10.22 -15.75 5.39
CA PRO A 151 8.80 -15.58 5.17
C PRO A 151 8.02 -15.37 6.47
N GLY A 152 7.15 -14.36 6.49
CA GLY A 152 6.37 -13.95 7.65
C GLY A 152 7.11 -13.05 8.64
N TYR A 153 8.34 -12.64 8.33
CA TYR A 153 9.13 -11.80 9.23
C TYR A 153 9.39 -10.42 8.61
N LYS A 154 9.20 -9.37 9.42
CA LYS A 154 9.35 -7.97 9.02
C LYS A 154 8.58 -7.67 7.72
N GLU A 155 9.24 -6.98 6.78
CA GLU A 155 8.63 -6.59 5.51
C GLU A 155 8.31 -7.79 4.59
N ASN A 156 8.89 -8.96 4.83
CA ASN A 156 8.64 -10.14 4.01
C ASN A 156 7.39 -10.90 4.49
N ALA A 157 6.22 -10.36 4.21
CA ALA A 157 4.91 -10.90 4.57
C ALA A 157 4.62 -10.93 6.08
N GLY A 158 5.27 -10.10 6.88
CA GLY A 158 4.86 -9.84 8.27
C GLY A 158 3.56 -9.03 8.34
N ILE A 159 3.00 -8.89 9.53
CA ILE A 159 1.86 -8.02 9.82
C ILE A 159 2.39 -6.77 10.52
N PHE A 160 2.12 -5.60 9.93
CA PHE A 160 2.49 -4.32 10.53
C PHE A 160 1.25 -3.54 10.94
N CYS A 161 1.22 -3.11 12.20
CA CYS A 161 0.09 -2.39 12.76
C CYS A 161 -0.16 -1.01 12.11
N HIS A 162 0.81 -0.38 11.47
CA HIS A 162 0.59 0.89 10.77
C HIS A 162 0.01 0.71 9.35
N ASN A 163 0.19 -0.44 8.71
CA ASN A 163 -0.38 -0.71 7.38
C ASN A 163 -1.82 -1.21 7.43
N ASN A 164 -2.18 -1.97 8.46
CA ASN A 164 -3.52 -2.53 8.63
C ASN A 164 -4.61 -1.44 8.75
N PRO A 165 -4.43 -0.34 9.52
CA PRO A 165 -5.36 0.78 9.54
C PRO A 165 -5.60 1.43 8.18
N TRP A 166 -4.64 1.42 7.26
CA TRP A 166 -4.87 1.95 5.90
C TRP A 166 -5.92 1.13 5.14
N ILE A 167 -5.95 -0.19 5.34
CA ILE A 167 -7.01 -1.04 4.76
C ILE A 167 -8.35 -0.74 5.42
N SER A 168 -8.39 -0.64 6.75
CA SER A 168 -9.62 -0.26 7.46
C SER A 168 -10.17 1.10 6.99
N CYS A 169 -9.30 2.10 6.82
CA CYS A 169 -9.69 3.40 6.26
C CYS A 169 -10.16 3.28 4.80
N ALA A 170 -9.46 2.51 3.97
CA ALA A 170 -9.83 2.28 2.57
C ALA A 170 -11.21 1.62 2.44
N GLU A 171 -11.50 0.60 3.24
CA GLU A 171 -12.81 -0.04 3.33
C GLU A 171 -13.90 0.97 3.72
N THR A 172 -13.59 1.88 4.66
CA THR A 172 -14.51 2.95 5.07
C THR A 172 -14.81 3.93 3.93
N VAL A 173 -13.80 4.27 3.10
CA VAL A 173 -13.97 5.13 1.92
C VAL A 173 -14.96 4.52 0.91
N LEU A 174 -14.98 3.19 0.78
CA LEU A 174 -15.92 2.48 -0.09
C LEU A 174 -17.28 2.18 0.59
N GLY A 175 -17.43 2.50 1.88
CA GLY A 175 -18.66 2.26 2.63
C GLY A 175 -18.77 0.87 3.26
N HIS A 176 -17.70 0.09 3.28
CA HIS A 176 -17.66 -1.27 3.82
C HIS A 176 -17.38 -1.27 5.33
N GLY A 177 -18.27 -0.67 6.13
CA GLY A 177 -18.06 -0.48 7.57
C GLY A 177 -17.80 -1.77 8.34
N ASP A 178 -18.52 -2.84 8.05
CA ASP A 178 -18.35 -4.15 8.72
C ASP A 178 -16.97 -4.74 8.42
N ARG A 179 -16.50 -4.63 7.18
CA ARG A 179 -15.19 -5.10 6.77
C ARG A 179 -14.08 -4.25 7.41
N ALA A 180 -14.23 -2.94 7.40
CA ALA A 180 -13.32 -2.01 8.07
C ALA A 180 -13.14 -2.37 9.56
N PHE A 181 -14.25 -2.65 10.25
CA PHE A 181 -14.23 -3.06 11.65
C PHE A 181 -13.62 -4.46 11.85
N ALA A 182 -13.86 -5.40 10.93
CA ALA A 182 -13.24 -6.72 10.99
C ALA A 182 -11.72 -6.65 10.90
N VAL A 183 -11.16 -5.81 10.00
CA VAL A 183 -9.72 -5.57 9.90
C VAL A 183 -9.18 -4.90 11.17
N TYR A 184 -9.86 -3.86 11.67
CA TYR A 184 -9.47 -3.16 12.88
C TYR A 184 -9.34 -4.09 14.08
N LYS A 185 -10.32 -4.98 14.30
CA LYS A 185 -10.33 -5.90 15.45
C LYS A 185 -9.10 -6.82 15.51
N LYS A 186 -8.55 -7.19 14.37
CA LYS A 186 -7.42 -8.14 14.28
C LYS A 186 -6.11 -7.57 14.86
N THR A 187 -5.97 -6.25 14.88
CA THR A 187 -4.76 -5.58 15.38
C THR A 187 -5.02 -4.73 16.63
N CYS A 188 -6.28 -4.52 17.01
CA CYS A 188 -6.62 -3.72 18.18
C CYS A 188 -6.36 -4.52 19.47
N PRO A 189 -5.49 -4.04 20.38
CA PRO A 189 -5.11 -4.77 21.60
C PRO A 189 -6.30 -5.24 22.43
N ALA A 190 -7.37 -4.45 22.48
CA ALA A 190 -8.58 -4.79 23.25
C ALA A 190 -9.34 -6.03 22.72
N TYR A 191 -9.08 -6.47 21.50
CA TYR A 191 -9.76 -7.60 20.84
C TYR A 191 -8.88 -8.83 20.64
N ILE A 192 -7.59 -8.76 21.00
CA ILE A 192 -6.61 -9.83 20.76
C ILE A 192 -6.08 -10.46 22.05
N GLU A 193 -6.71 -10.18 23.19
CA GLU A 193 -6.32 -10.74 24.50
C GLU A 193 -6.37 -12.27 24.50
N ASP A 194 -7.38 -12.87 23.84
CA ASP A 194 -7.56 -14.32 23.75
C ASP A 194 -6.43 -15.03 22.97
N ILE A 195 -5.63 -14.28 22.20
CA ILE A 195 -4.48 -14.79 21.44
C ILE A 195 -3.15 -14.25 21.96
N SER A 196 -3.10 -13.84 23.22
CA SER A 196 -1.90 -13.26 23.84
C SER A 196 -0.66 -14.16 23.78
N GLU A 197 -0.84 -15.48 23.74
CA GLU A 197 0.26 -16.43 23.55
C GLU A 197 0.94 -16.31 22.18
N ILE A 198 0.20 -15.86 21.17
CA ILE A 198 0.69 -15.61 19.81
C ILE A 198 1.21 -14.17 19.70
N HIS A 199 0.41 -13.22 20.14
CA HIS A 199 0.68 -11.79 19.99
C HIS A 199 1.84 -11.30 20.88
N ARG A 200 2.01 -11.77 22.08
CA ARG A 200 3.13 -11.59 23.01
C ARG A 200 3.56 -10.13 23.29
N THR A 201 2.63 -9.21 23.30
CA THR A 201 2.89 -7.81 23.70
C THR A 201 2.21 -7.50 25.03
N GLU A 202 2.62 -6.38 25.64
CA GLU A 202 1.93 -5.87 26.81
C GLU A 202 0.48 -5.50 26.44
N PRO A 203 -0.45 -5.57 27.41
CA PRO A 203 -1.81 -5.10 27.21
C PRO A 203 -1.85 -3.67 26.67
N TYR A 204 -2.69 -3.42 25.68
CA TYR A 204 -2.88 -2.11 25.01
C TYR A 204 -1.71 -1.62 24.15
N VAL A 205 -0.71 -2.45 23.89
CA VAL A 205 0.38 -2.13 22.95
C VAL A 205 0.11 -2.72 21.58
N TYR A 206 0.18 -1.89 20.55
CA TYR A 206 0.15 -2.33 19.15
C TYR A 206 1.53 -2.88 18.76
N SER A 207 1.58 -4.03 18.12
CA SER A 207 2.82 -4.67 17.68
C SER A 207 2.77 -5.09 16.22
#